data_7510cba9c997eb5cf85b67e348e3dcbf
#
_entry.id   7510cba9c997eb5cf85b67e348e3dcbf
#
_cell.length_a   1.000
_cell.length_b   1.000
_cell.length_c   1.000
_cell.angle_alpha   90.00
_cell.angle_beta   90.00
_cell.angle_gamma   90.00
#
_symmetry.space_group_name_H-M   'P 1'
#
loop_
_entity.id
_entity.type
_entity.pdbx_description
1 polymer ?
#
loop_
_entity_poly.entity_id
_entity_poly.type
_entity_poly.pdbx_seq_one_letter_code
_entity_poly.pdbx_strand_id
1 'polypeptide(L)'
;GFIHNNMDCIGCRACEIACKDKNGLPPGPRFRRVMYVEGGTFPEVFAYKVNMSCNHCAEPACLPTCPTGAIWKRADNGVVDIDSSLCIGCRRCEAACPYGAPQFDPSDNTVKKCNLCIDELESGRKPYCVSACMMRVLDIGPIDQLRAGTWDTKAMVKGVDVPVRQVQHMANPELTNPSIVFVAHPKGKVESAPAVPAAPTPKVSS
;
A
#
# COMPACT_ATOMS: atom_id res chain seq x y z
N GLY A 1 -7.27 -6.20 -1.63
CA GLY A 1 -6.65 -5.08 -0.91
C GLY A 1 -6.01 -5.50 0.39
N PHE A 2 -5.25 -4.61 1.00
CA PHE A 2 -4.65 -4.80 2.32
C PHE A 2 -5.51 -4.22 3.44
N ILE A 3 -5.41 -4.80 4.63
CA ILE A 3 -5.82 -4.20 5.90
C ILE A 3 -4.62 -4.15 6.85
N HIS A 4 -4.46 -3.04 7.54
CA HIS A 4 -3.44 -2.88 8.59
C HIS A 4 -4.04 -2.28 9.86
N ASN A 5 -3.88 -2.96 10.98
CA ASN A 5 -4.26 -2.45 12.29
C ASN A 5 -3.07 -1.68 12.89
N ASN A 6 -3.22 -0.36 12.98
CA ASN A 6 -2.19 0.53 13.50
C ASN A 6 -2.10 0.49 15.03
N MET A 7 -3.17 0.06 15.71
CA MET A 7 -3.25 0.07 17.17
C MET A 7 -2.34 -1.00 17.77
N ASP A 8 -2.37 -2.20 17.18
CA ASP A 8 -1.69 -3.38 17.71
C ASP A 8 -0.35 -3.68 17.03
N CYS A 9 0.04 -2.86 16.04
CA CYS A 9 1.31 -3.01 15.35
C CYS A 9 2.48 -2.61 16.26
N ILE A 10 3.33 -3.57 16.62
CA ILE A 10 4.51 -3.33 17.46
C ILE A 10 5.72 -2.80 16.70
N GLY A 11 5.66 -2.73 15.35
CA GLY A 11 6.76 -2.22 14.53
C GLY A 11 7.97 -3.15 14.42
N CYS A 12 7.79 -4.46 14.58
CA CYS A 12 8.89 -5.46 14.55
C CYS A 12 9.57 -5.61 13.18
N ARG A 13 8.99 -5.06 12.11
CA ARG A 13 9.48 -5.09 10.72
C ARG A 13 9.64 -6.50 10.09
N ALA A 14 9.15 -7.56 10.71
CA ALA A 14 9.18 -8.91 10.13
C ALA A 14 8.57 -8.94 8.72
N CYS A 15 7.49 -8.17 8.49
CA CYS A 15 6.85 -8.03 7.18
C CYS A 15 7.75 -7.33 6.13
N GLU A 16 8.64 -6.41 6.52
CA GLU A 16 9.63 -5.79 5.63
C GLU A 16 10.69 -6.82 5.23
N ILE A 17 11.25 -7.53 6.20
CA ILE A 17 12.30 -8.52 5.98
C ILE A 17 11.79 -9.66 5.10
N ALA A 18 10.63 -10.24 5.43
CA ALA A 18 10.04 -11.33 4.64
C ALA A 18 9.74 -10.91 3.20
N CYS A 19 9.28 -9.65 2.98
CA CYS A 19 9.07 -9.11 1.65
C CYS A 19 10.37 -8.91 0.89
N LYS A 20 11.41 -8.44 1.57
CA LYS A 20 12.74 -8.21 1.00
C LYS A 20 13.40 -9.53 0.60
N ASP A 21 13.35 -10.52 1.46
CA ASP A 21 13.87 -11.86 1.23
C ASP A 21 13.17 -12.56 0.04
N LYS A 22 11.83 -12.62 0.08
CA LYS A 22 11.02 -13.21 -1.02
C LYS A 22 11.35 -12.63 -2.40
N ASN A 23 11.63 -11.32 -2.47
CA ASN A 23 11.86 -10.63 -3.73
C ASN A 23 13.36 -10.47 -4.07
N GLY A 24 14.27 -11.03 -3.28
CA GLY A 24 15.72 -10.93 -3.51
C GLY A 24 16.22 -9.48 -3.60
N LEU A 25 15.64 -8.54 -2.83
CA LEU A 25 15.93 -7.13 -2.99
C LEU A 25 17.29 -6.76 -2.43
N PRO A 26 18.14 -6.06 -3.21
CA PRO A 26 19.43 -5.57 -2.75
C PRO A 26 19.28 -4.52 -1.63
N PRO A 27 20.38 -4.08 -0.99
CA PRO A 27 20.37 -2.92 -0.11
C PRO A 27 19.75 -1.70 -0.82
N GLY A 28 18.82 -0.98 -0.16
CA GLY A 28 18.09 0.16 -0.70
C GLY A 28 16.62 -0.16 -0.92
N PRO A 29 16.19 -0.77 -2.03
CA PRO A 29 14.77 -0.98 -2.33
C PRO A 29 14.02 -1.76 -1.24
N ARG A 30 12.82 -1.27 -0.89
CA ARG A 30 11.91 -1.89 0.09
C ARG A 30 10.47 -1.76 -0.37
N PHE A 31 9.86 -2.85 -0.82
CA PHE A 31 8.47 -2.82 -1.29
C PHE A 31 7.46 -2.66 -0.17
N ARG A 32 7.82 -3.05 1.06
CA ARG A 32 7.03 -2.82 2.26
C ARG A 32 7.85 -2.04 3.27
N ARG A 33 7.21 -1.07 3.94
CA ARG A 33 7.86 -0.17 4.89
C ARG A 33 6.98 0.03 6.10
N VAL A 34 7.55 -0.07 7.29
CA VAL A 34 6.90 0.29 8.56
C VAL A 34 7.42 1.65 8.98
N MET A 35 6.54 2.62 8.98
CA MET A 35 6.82 3.99 9.44
C MET A 35 6.38 4.14 10.89
N TYR A 36 7.15 4.86 11.67
CA TYR A 36 6.84 5.25 13.04
C TYR A 36 6.26 6.65 13.02
N VAL A 37 5.14 6.83 13.67
CA VAL A 37 4.48 8.11 13.87
C VAL A 37 4.41 8.37 15.36
N GLU A 38 4.98 9.46 15.80
CA GLU A 38 5.06 9.86 17.19
C GLU A 38 4.61 11.32 17.30
N GLY A 39 4.00 11.67 18.42
CA GLY A 39 3.55 13.04 18.65
C GLY A 39 2.98 13.23 20.04
N GLY A 40 2.38 14.43 20.25
CA GLY A 40 1.88 14.85 21.54
C GLY A 40 2.93 15.56 22.37
N THR A 41 2.51 15.99 23.58
CA THR A 41 3.36 16.64 24.58
C THR A 41 3.16 15.90 25.90
N PHE A 42 4.25 15.69 26.65
CA PHE A 42 4.15 15.02 27.94
C PHE A 42 3.12 15.72 28.85
N PRO A 43 2.21 14.97 29.54
CA PRO A 43 2.16 13.51 29.63
C PRO A 43 1.34 12.81 28.50
N GLU A 44 0.75 13.55 27.57
CA GLU A 44 -0.13 13.02 26.51
C GLU A 44 0.63 12.70 25.21
N VAL A 45 1.65 11.88 25.32
CA VAL A 45 2.39 11.39 24.14
C VAL A 45 1.70 10.20 23.51
N PHE A 46 1.90 10.00 22.20
CA PHE A 46 1.41 8.83 21.50
C PHE A 46 2.41 8.34 20.45
N ALA A 47 2.35 7.05 20.13
CA ALA A 47 3.09 6.46 19.03
C ALA A 47 2.26 5.34 18.40
N TYR A 48 2.26 5.28 17.07
CA TYR A 48 1.69 4.17 16.31
C TYR A 48 2.50 3.91 15.04
N LYS A 49 2.20 2.83 14.34
CA LYS A 49 2.96 2.40 13.16
C LYS A 49 2.04 2.35 11.95
N VAL A 50 2.56 2.82 10.82
CA VAL A 50 1.88 2.75 9.52
C VAL A 50 2.67 1.83 8.61
N ASN A 51 2.02 0.78 8.13
CA ASN A 51 2.64 -0.20 7.25
C ASN A 51 2.18 0.04 5.81
N MET A 52 3.10 0.42 4.94
CA MET A 52 2.83 0.79 3.56
C MET A 52 3.56 -0.08 2.56
N SER A 53 2.90 -0.33 1.43
CA SER A 53 3.48 -0.96 0.23
C SER A 53 2.78 -0.40 -1.01
N CYS A 54 2.88 -1.06 -2.17
CA CYS A 54 1.98 -0.74 -3.27
C CYS A 54 0.53 -1.03 -2.85
N ASN A 55 -0.34 -0.05 -3.04
CA ASN A 55 -1.75 -0.14 -2.67
C ASN A 55 -2.63 -0.69 -3.79
N HIS A 56 -2.05 -1.08 -4.94
CA HIS A 56 -2.80 -1.59 -6.10
C HIS A 56 -4.06 -0.78 -6.38
N CYS A 57 -3.89 0.54 -6.51
CA CYS A 57 -4.95 1.53 -6.61
C CYS A 57 -5.99 1.17 -7.69
N ALA A 58 -7.25 1.56 -7.50
CA ALA A 58 -8.26 1.44 -8.54
C ALA A 58 -7.90 2.34 -9.74
N GLU A 59 -7.38 3.52 -9.45
CA GLU A 59 -6.92 4.54 -10.42
C GLU A 59 -5.41 4.78 -10.23
N PRO A 60 -4.54 3.87 -10.72
CA PRO A 60 -3.11 3.94 -10.44
C PRO A 60 -2.43 5.06 -11.22
N ALA A 61 -1.99 6.12 -10.54
CA ALA A 61 -1.27 7.25 -11.15
C ALA A 61 0.02 6.84 -11.88
N CYS A 62 0.64 5.72 -11.48
CA CYS A 62 1.84 5.21 -12.12
C CYS A 62 1.60 4.60 -13.52
N LEU A 63 0.38 4.12 -13.80
CA LEU A 63 0.07 3.43 -15.06
C LEU A 63 0.15 4.36 -16.28
N PRO A 64 -0.54 5.51 -16.32
CA PRO A 64 -0.52 6.40 -17.50
C PRO A 64 0.83 7.10 -17.69
N THR A 65 1.72 7.09 -16.71
CA THR A 65 3.02 7.74 -16.80
C THR A 65 4.11 6.85 -17.40
N CYS A 66 3.82 5.56 -17.62
CA CYS A 66 4.79 4.63 -18.18
C CYS A 66 4.86 4.77 -19.71
N PRO A 67 5.98 5.25 -20.28
CA PRO A 67 6.09 5.50 -21.72
C PRO A 67 6.16 4.21 -22.55
N THR A 68 6.58 3.10 -21.94
CA THR A 68 6.73 1.81 -22.63
C THR A 68 5.55 0.87 -22.41
N GLY A 69 4.55 1.27 -21.60
CA GLY A 69 3.44 0.41 -21.23
C GLY A 69 3.83 -0.77 -20.32
N ALA A 70 5.03 -0.73 -19.72
CA ALA A 70 5.48 -1.79 -18.82
C ALA A 70 4.58 -1.97 -17.57
N ILE A 71 3.82 -0.94 -17.19
CA ILE A 71 2.89 -1.01 -16.06
C ILE A 71 1.50 -1.36 -16.56
N TRP A 72 0.92 -2.37 -15.97
CA TRP A 72 -0.41 -2.86 -16.32
C TRP A 72 -1.21 -3.24 -15.08
N LYS A 73 -2.51 -3.35 -15.25
CA LYS A 73 -3.43 -3.75 -14.17
C LYS A 73 -4.18 -5.00 -14.59
N ARG A 74 -4.15 -6.01 -13.74
CA ARG A 74 -4.88 -7.26 -13.95
C ARG A 74 -6.38 -7.02 -13.85
N ALA A 75 -7.13 -7.56 -14.82
CA ALA A 75 -8.58 -7.43 -14.86
C ALA A 75 -9.29 -8.35 -13.86
N ASP A 76 -8.69 -9.50 -13.55
CA ASP A 76 -9.26 -10.54 -12.68
C ASP A 76 -9.23 -10.16 -11.18
N ASN A 77 -8.18 -9.49 -10.73
CA ASN A 77 -7.97 -9.22 -9.30
C ASN A 77 -7.51 -7.80 -8.97
N GLY A 78 -7.33 -6.96 -9.98
CA GLY A 78 -6.95 -5.55 -9.83
C GLY A 78 -5.51 -5.31 -9.38
N VAL A 79 -4.66 -6.32 -9.38
CA VAL A 79 -3.23 -6.16 -9.08
C VAL A 79 -2.58 -5.31 -10.17
N VAL A 80 -1.90 -4.26 -9.76
CA VAL A 80 -1.05 -3.46 -10.66
C VAL A 80 0.34 -4.06 -10.65
N ASP A 81 0.90 -4.36 -11.81
CA ASP A 81 2.23 -4.97 -11.92
C ASP A 81 3.12 -4.23 -12.93
N ILE A 82 4.41 -4.58 -12.95
CA ILE A 82 5.41 -4.04 -13.86
C ILE A 82 6.09 -5.22 -14.58
N ASP A 83 6.03 -5.18 -15.89
CA ASP A 83 6.84 -6.07 -16.71
C ASP A 83 8.26 -5.51 -16.83
N SER A 84 9.21 -6.18 -16.17
CA SER A 84 10.61 -5.75 -16.16
C SER A 84 11.27 -5.86 -17.53
N SER A 85 10.77 -6.69 -18.44
CA SER A 85 11.32 -6.82 -19.81
C SER A 85 11.03 -5.57 -20.67
N LEU A 86 9.95 -4.85 -20.39
CA LEU A 86 9.55 -3.61 -21.04
C LEU A 86 10.02 -2.36 -20.29
N CYS A 87 10.53 -2.52 -19.08
CA CYS A 87 10.91 -1.41 -18.21
C CYS A 87 12.28 -0.84 -18.62
N ILE A 88 12.32 0.44 -18.97
CA ILE A 88 13.56 1.16 -19.33
C ILE A 88 14.18 1.94 -18.15
N GLY A 89 13.71 1.75 -16.93
CA GLY A 89 14.26 2.40 -15.73
C GLY A 89 14.07 3.92 -15.64
N CYS A 90 13.16 4.53 -16.41
CA CYS A 90 13.00 6.00 -16.48
C CYS A 90 12.46 6.65 -15.20
N ARG A 91 12.00 5.89 -14.21
CA ARG A 91 11.54 6.30 -12.88
C ARG A 91 10.33 7.24 -12.83
N ARG A 92 9.64 7.49 -13.95
CA ARG A 92 8.44 8.34 -13.97
C ARG A 92 7.34 7.83 -13.05
N CYS A 93 7.16 6.51 -12.97
CA CYS A 93 6.19 5.86 -12.09
C CYS A 93 6.52 6.05 -10.59
N GLU A 94 7.81 6.16 -10.25
CA GLU A 94 8.27 6.45 -8.88
C GLU A 94 7.88 7.88 -8.50
N ALA A 95 8.11 8.85 -9.39
CA ALA A 95 7.73 10.24 -9.17
C ALA A 95 6.20 10.46 -9.14
N ALA A 96 5.43 9.70 -9.92
CA ALA A 96 3.99 9.83 -9.99
C ALA A 96 3.25 9.17 -8.80
N CYS A 97 3.88 8.25 -8.10
CA CYS A 97 3.22 7.50 -7.03
C CYS A 97 3.21 8.28 -5.71
N PRO A 98 2.03 8.70 -5.19
CA PRO A 98 1.97 9.48 -3.95
C PRO A 98 2.36 8.66 -2.71
N TYR A 99 2.51 7.34 -2.85
CA TYR A 99 2.93 6.43 -1.78
C TYR A 99 4.40 6.00 -1.90
N GLY A 100 5.11 6.40 -2.96
CA GLY A 100 6.49 5.99 -3.23
C GLY A 100 6.65 4.47 -3.34
N ALA A 101 5.67 3.78 -3.91
CA ALA A 101 5.66 2.32 -3.97
C ALA A 101 6.59 1.73 -5.05
N PRO A 102 6.63 2.25 -6.29
CA PRO A 102 7.63 1.87 -7.27
C PRO A 102 9.01 2.34 -6.80
N GLN A 103 10.02 1.48 -6.91
CA GLN A 103 11.39 1.79 -6.50
C GLN A 103 12.38 1.29 -7.55
N PHE A 104 13.37 2.11 -7.84
CA PHE A 104 14.43 1.79 -8.79
C PHE A 104 15.39 0.75 -8.18
N ASP A 105 15.67 -0.29 -8.94
CA ASP A 105 16.68 -1.30 -8.62
C ASP A 105 17.92 -1.06 -9.50
N PRO A 106 19.04 -0.63 -8.91
CA PRO A 106 20.24 -0.35 -9.68
C PRO A 106 20.95 -1.61 -10.18
N SER A 107 20.58 -2.79 -9.70
CA SER A 107 21.23 -4.04 -10.10
C SER A 107 20.90 -4.47 -11.52
N ASP A 108 19.69 -4.13 -11.99
CA ASP A 108 19.23 -4.43 -13.35
C ASP A 108 18.67 -3.20 -14.09
N ASN A 109 18.80 -2.01 -13.50
CA ASN A 109 18.32 -0.74 -14.05
C ASN A 109 16.80 -0.70 -14.33
N THR A 110 16.01 -1.44 -13.58
CA THR A 110 14.55 -1.45 -13.72
C THR A 110 13.86 -0.85 -12.49
N VAL A 111 12.58 -0.50 -12.65
CA VAL A 111 11.73 -0.14 -11.51
C VAL A 111 10.89 -1.34 -11.12
N LYS A 112 10.89 -1.65 -9.84
CA LYS A 112 10.13 -2.76 -9.26
C LYS A 112 9.20 -2.26 -8.16
N LYS A 113 8.20 -3.05 -7.81
CA LYS A 113 7.28 -2.78 -6.70
C LYS A 113 6.62 -4.05 -6.19
N CYS A 114 5.89 -3.95 -5.09
CA CYS A 114 5.03 -5.03 -4.62
C CYS A 114 4.06 -5.47 -5.73
N ASN A 115 4.02 -6.76 -6.04
CA ASN A 115 3.06 -7.42 -6.93
C ASN A 115 1.99 -8.22 -6.17
N LEU A 116 1.80 -7.94 -4.88
CA LEU A 116 0.88 -8.63 -3.97
C LEU A 116 1.27 -10.11 -3.71
N CYS A 117 2.48 -10.53 -4.06
CA CYS A 117 2.90 -11.94 -4.07
C CYS A 117 1.89 -12.81 -4.83
N ILE A 118 1.58 -12.43 -6.08
CA ILE A 118 0.51 -13.05 -6.87
C ILE A 118 0.72 -14.57 -7.04
N ASP A 119 1.97 -15.00 -7.13
CA ASP A 119 2.37 -16.41 -7.16
C ASP A 119 1.90 -17.19 -5.92
N GLU A 120 1.95 -16.55 -4.75
CA GLU A 120 1.43 -17.14 -3.52
C GLU A 120 -0.10 -17.18 -3.52
N LEU A 121 -0.73 -16.08 -3.95
CA LEU A 121 -2.19 -15.99 -4.01
C LEU A 121 -2.80 -17.01 -4.96
N GLU A 122 -2.21 -17.19 -6.14
CA GLU A 122 -2.61 -18.20 -7.13
C GLU A 122 -2.43 -19.65 -6.60
N SER A 123 -1.51 -19.83 -5.66
CA SER A 123 -1.31 -21.10 -4.94
C SER A 123 -2.19 -21.24 -3.69
N GLY A 124 -3.13 -20.33 -3.44
CA GLY A 124 -4.00 -20.33 -2.26
C GLY A 124 -3.31 -19.93 -0.95
N ARG A 125 -2.09 -19.39 -1.01
CA ARG A 125 -1.33 -18.95 0.16
C ARG A 125 -1.43 -17.44 0.35
N LYS A 126 -1.15 -16.97 1.56
CA LYS A 126 -1.07 -15.54 1.87
C LYS A 126 0.29 -14.96 1.45
N PRO A 127 0.35 -13.65 1.10
CA PRO A 127 1.62 -12.96 0.88
C PRO A 127 2.60 -13.13 2.03
N TYR A 128 3.88 -13.20 1.73
CA TYR A 128 4.94 -13.40 2.74
C TYR A 128 4.90 -12.37 3.88
N CYS A 129 4.63 -11.12 3.58
CA CYS A 129 4.52 -10.07 4.60
C CYS A 129 3.34 -10.28 5.56
N VAL A 130 2.23 -10.87 5.08
CA VAL A 130 1.07 -11.23 5.89
C VAL A 130 1.40 -12.44 6.75
N SER A 131 1.97 -13.47 6.14
CA SER A 131 2.37 -14.71 6.85
C SER A 131 3.40 -14.46 7.94
N ALA A 132 4.34 -13.54 7.71
CA ALA A 132 5.38 -13.16 8.67
C ALA A 132 4.88 -12.24 9.80
N CYS A 133 3.66 -11.71 9.72
CA CYS A 133 3.14 -10.81 10.75
C CYS A 133 2.78 -11.59 12.02
N MET A 134 3.66 -11.56 13.02
CA MET A 134 3.45 -12.29 14.29
C MET A 134 2.22 -11.78 15.07
N MET A 135 1.95 -10.47 14.99
CA MET A 135 0.79 -9.85 15.66
C MET A 135 -0.52 -10.04 14.90
N ARG A 136 -0.47 -10.55 13.65
CA ARG A 136 -1.64 -10.72 12.77
C ARG A 136 -2.42 -9.42 12.49
N VAL A 137 -1.75 -8.29 12.56
CA VAL A 137 -2.28 -6.95 12.32
C VAL A 137 -2.25 -6.53 10.85
N LEU A 138 -1.66 -7.36 9.99
CA LEU A 138 -1.61 -7.18 8.54
C LEU A 138 -2.28 -8.36 7.88
N ASP A 139 -3.25 -8.09 7.00
CA ASP A 139 -3.92 -9.13 6.21
C ASP A 139 -4.34 -8.60 4.83
N ILE A 140 -4.91 -9.48 4.02
CA ILE A 140 -5.49 -9.17 2.72
C ILE A 140 -6.91 -9.74 2.61
N GLY A 141 -7.71 -9.13 1.76
CA GLY A 141 -9.06 -9.59 1.45
C GLY A 141 -9.69 -8.81 0.29
N PRO A 142 -10.92 -9.17 -0.09
CA PRO A 142 -11.72 -8.39 -1.02
C PRO A 142 -11.88 -6.95 -0.49
N ILE A 143 -11.54 -5.95 -1.30
CA ILE A 143 -11.48 -4.56 -0.82
C ILE A 143 -12.83 -4.03 -0.34
N ASP A 144 -13.91 -4.46 -0.97
CA ASP A 144 -15.25 -4.02 -0.60
C ASP A 144 -15.66 -4.57 0.77
N GLN A 145 -15.33 -5.83 1.05
CA GLN A 145 -15.57 -6.44 2.37
C GLN A 145 -14.67 -5.84 3.44
N LEU A 146 -13.41 -5.52 3.10
CA LEU A 146 -12.50 -4.83 4.01
C LEU A 146 -13.02 -3.43 4.36
N ARG A 147 -13.52 -2.67 3.37
CA ARG A 147 -14.13 -1.34 3.57
C ARG A 147 -15.42 -1.40 4.38
N ALA A 148 -16.22 -2.42 4.15
CA ALA A 148 -17.46 -2.65 4.90
C ALA A 148 -17.22 -3.21 6.32
N GLY A 149 -16.00 -3.63 6.65
CA GLY A 149 -15.70 -4.28 7.92
C GLY A 149 -16.28 -5.68 8.09
N THR A 150 -16.65 -6.34 6.97
CA THR A 150 -17.31 -7.66 6.98
C THR A 150 -16.34 -8.82 6.72
N TRP A 151 -15.09 -8.53 6.35
CA TRP A 151 -14.08 -9.56 6.11
C TRP A 151 -13.60 -10.18 7.43
N ASP A 152 -13.66 -11.51 7.51
CA ASP A 152 -13.17 -12.24 8.70
C ASP A 152 -11.64 -12.29 8.71
N THR A 153 -11.05 -11.44 9.53
CA THR A 153 -9.60 -11.35 9.71
C THR A 153 -9.23 -10.96 11.12
N LYS A 154 -8.11 -11.46 11.59
CA LYS A 154 -7.56 -11.10 12.91
C LYS A 154 -7.03 -9.65 12.96
N ALA A 155 -6.81 -9.01 11.81
CA ALA A 155 -6.44 -7.60 11.74
C ALA A 155 -7.61 -6.67 12.10
N MET A 156 -8.84 -7.16 12.04
CA MET A 156 -10.04 -6.46 12.52
C MET A 156 -10.21 -6.70 14.02
N VAL A 157 -10.44 -5.64 14.77
CA VAL A 157 -10.79 -5.72 16.18
C VAL A 157 -12.31 -5.70 16.30
N LYS A 158 -12.90 -6.73 16.92
CA LYS A 158 -14.36 -6.77 17.15
C LYS A 158 -14.77 -5.58 18.03
N GLY A 159 -15.75 -4.81 17.57
CA GLY A 159 -16.30 -3.65 18.30
C GLY A 159 -15.54 -2.34 18.11
N VAL A 160 -14.53 -2.31 17.25
CA VAL A 160 -13.86 -1.06 16.85
C VAL A 160 -14.43 -0.57 15.52
N ASP A 161 -14.39 0.73 15.33
CA ASP A 161 -14.91 1.46 14.17
C ASP A 161 -14.57 0.83 12.82
N VAL A 162 -15.45 1.07 11.85
CA VAL A 162 -15.24 0.73 10.44
C VAL A 162 -13.84 1.16 9.99
N PRO A 163 -13.11 0.30 9.25
CA PRO A 163 -11.78 0.64 8.77
C PRO A 163 -11.78 1.93 7.95
N VAL A 164 -10.78 2.77 8.18
CA VAL A 164 -10.62 4.04 7.47
C VAL A 164 -9.74 3.86 6.24
N ARG A 165 -9.96 4.68 5.21
CA ARG A 165 -9.19 4.66 3.96
C ARG A 165 -7.89 5.46 4.04
N GLN A 166 -7.74 6.32 5.04
CA GLN A 166 -6.62 7.23 5.20
C GLN A 166 -6.18 7.30 6.67
N VAL A 167 -4.90 7.43 6.87
CA VAL A 167 -4.27 7.78 8.15
C VAL A 167 -3.31 8.95 7.94
N GLN A 168 -2.90 9.62 9.03
CA GLN A 168 -1.93 10.72 8.96
C GLN A 168 -0.66 10.30 8.19
N HIS A 169 -0.07 11.23 7.49
CA HIS A 169 1.11 11.05 6.61
C HIS A 169 0.87 10.17 5.38
N MET A 170 -0.37 9.85 5.06
CA MET A 170 -0.75 9.19 3.82
C MET A 170 -1.38 10.20 2.86
N ALA A 171 -1.09 10.07 1.57
CA ALA A 171 -1.72 10.89 0.53
C ALA A 171 -3.25 10.74 0.52
N ASN A 172 -3.95 11.78 0.05
CA ASN A 172 -5.40 11.74 -0.07
C ASN A 172 -5.84 10.54 -0.93
N PRO A 173 -6.70 9.64 -0.40
CA PRO A 173 -7.17 8.46 -1.13
C PRO A 173 -7.99 8.79 -2.38
N GLU A 174 -8.57 9.98 -2.49
CA GLU A 174 -9.32 10.42 -3.67
C GLU A 174 -8.44 10.56 -4.92
N LEU A 175 -7.11 10.70 -4.76
CA LEU A 175 -6.17 10.83 -5.88
C LEU A 175 -6.01 9.55 -6.69
N THR A 176 -6.11 8.39 -6.05
CA THR A 176 -5.77 7.10 -6.68
C THR A 176 -6.68 5.94 -6.30
N ASN A 177 -7.63 6.18 -5.40
CA ASN A 177 -8.53 5.16 -4.83
C ASN A 177 -7.77 3.88 -4.40
N PRO A 178 -6.90 3.96 -3.36
CA PRO A 178 -6.01 2.89 -2.97
C PRO A 178 -6.77 1.69 -2.40
N SER A 179 -6.29 0.48 -2.67
CA SER A 179 -6.84 -0.77 -2.16
C SER A 179 -6.21 -1.16 -0.82
N ILE A 180 -6.25 -0.24 0.12
CA ILE A 180 -5.84 -0.45 1.52
C ILE A 180 -6.84 0.19 2.47
N VAL A 181 -7.01 -0.42 3.62
CA VAL A 181 -7.78 0.13 4.75
C VAL A 181 -7.00 -0.03 6.05
N PHE A 182 -7.33 0.79 7.03
CA PHE A 182 -6.67 0.80 8.32
C PHE A 182 -7.68 0.69 9.47
N VAL A 183 -7.36 -0.15 10.47
CA VAL A 183 -7.92 0.01 11.81
C VAL A 183 -7.02 1.04 12.50
N ALA A 184 -7.46 2.30 12.48
CA ALA A 184 -6.59 3.43 12.79
C ALA A 184 -6.51 3.69 14.30
N HIS A 185 -5.29 3.97 14.78
CA HIS A 185 -5.09 4.55 16.10
C HIS A 185 -5.89 5.85 16.22
N PRO A 186 -6.56 6.17 17.35
CA PRO A 186 -7.39 7.36 17.50
C PRO A 186 -6.71 8.67 17.09
N LYS A 187 -5.45 8.84 17.45
CA LYS A 187 -4.62 10.01 17.07
C LYS A 187 -4.10 9.95 15.63
N GLY A 188 -4.30 8.83 14.91
CA GLY A 188 -3.91 8.65 13.51
C GLY A 188 -5.07 8.80 12.53
N LYS A 189 -6.30 8.94 13.00
CA LYS A 189 -7.46 9.22 12.16
C LYS A 189 -7.30 10.61 11.54
N VAL A 190 -7.55 10.70 10.24
CA VAL A 190 -7.69 11.97 9.54
C VAL A 190 -9.17 12.31 9.56
N GLU A 191 -9.55 13.38 10.21
CA GLU A 191 -10.88 13.97 10.02
C GLU A 191 -11.00 14.30 8.53
N SER A 192 -12.05 13.85 7.89
CA SER A 192 -12.25 14.00 6.44
C SER A 192 -11.99 15.45 6.02
N ALA A 193 -10.88 15.66 5.34
CA ALA A 193 -10.67 16.96 4.69
C ALA A 193 -11.79 17.18 3.67
N PRO A 194 -12.32 18.40 3.52
CA PRO A 194 -13.31 18.70 2.51
C PRO A 194 -12.77 18.28 1.15
N ALA A 195 -13.64 17.67 0.35
CA ALA A 195 -13.28 17.18 -0.98
C ALA A 195 -12.56 18.28 -1.77
N VAL A 196 -11.31 18.02 -2.17
CA VAL A 196 -10.61 18.89 -3.10
C VAL A 196 -11.36 18.80 -4.43
N PRO A 197 -11.81 19.90 -5.04
CA PRO A 197 -12.52 19.86 -6.31
C PRO A 197 -11.64 19.16 -7.35
N ALA A 198 -12.24 18.25 -8.09
CA ALA A 198 -11.58 17.50 -9.14
C ALA A 198 -10.86 18.45 -10.12
N ALA A 199 -9.58 18.18 -10.35
CA ALA A 199 -8.86 18.92 -11.38
C ALA A 199 -9.57 18.75 -12.74
N PRO A 200 -9.69 19.82 -13.54
CA PRO A 200 -10.38 19.75 -14.82
C PRO A 200 -9.67 18.74 -15.73
N THR A 201 -10.44 17.79 -16.26
CA THR A 201 -9.97 16.83 -17.25
C THR A 201 -9.37 17.57 -18.45
N PRO A 202 -8.14 17.25 -18.90
CA PRO A 202 -7.61 17.83 -20.10
C PRO A 202 -8.49 17.41 -21.28
N LYS A 203 -9.07 18.40 -21.98
CA LYS A 203 -9.78 18.16 -23.24
C LYS A 203 -8.76 17.66 -24.26
N VAL A 204 -8.88 16.40 -24.63
CA VAL A 204 -8.19 15.88 -25.82
C VAL A 204 -8.90 16.50 -27.01
N SER A 205 -8.27 17.46 -27.67
CA SER A 205 -8.71 17.97 -28.96
C SER A 205 -8.44 16.90 -30.00
N SER A 206 -9.50 16.50 -30.67
CA SER A 206 -9.52 15.64 -31.86
C SER A 206 -8.74 16.25 -33.05
#